data_6cb9916c290cfa557aab27f23029e189
#
_entry.id   6cb9916c290cfa557aab27f23029e189
#
_cell.length_a   1.000
_cell.length_b   1.000
_cell.length_c   1.000
_cell.angle_alpha   90.00
_cell.angle_beta   90.00
_cell.angle_gamma   90.00
#
_symmetry.space_group_name_H-M   'P 1'
#
loop_
_entity.id
_entity.type
_entity.pdbx_description
1 polymer ?
#
loop_
_entity_poly.entity_id
_entity_poly.type
_entity_poly.pdbx_seq_one_letter_code
_entity_poly.pdbx_strand_id
1 'polypeptide(L)'
;MSTPVSLKVGDKALEMPVKGGTIGPNVVDIGKLYAQTGMFTYDPGFTSTASCESKITYIDGDEGVLLYRGYPIDQLAEHGDFLETCYLLLYGELPTPTQRADFNYRVTRHTMVHEQMMRFFQGFRRDAHPMSVMVASVGALSAFYHDSIDIADENQRMVASMRMIAKFPTLAAMAYKYSIGQPFVYPQNDLDYTSNFLRMCFAVPCEEYKVNKVLSRALDRIFILHADHEQNASTSTVRLAGSSGANPFACIAAGVACLWGPAHGGANEAALKMLQEIGTVDKIPHYIARAKDKNDPFRLMGFGHRVYKNYDPRAKIMQKTTHEVLAELGIKDDPLLDVAMELERIALHDDYFIEKKLYPNIDFYSGITLKAMGFPTSMFTALFALARTVGWIAQWKEMIEDPSQKIGRPRQLYTGHARRDYVPSNMR
;
A
#
# COMPACT_ATOMS: atom_id res chain seq x y z
N MET A 1 30.11 1.70 -18.84
CA MET A 1 29.02 2.51 -19.42
C MET A 1 28.23 1.59 -20.33
N SER A 2 26.93 1.49 -20.19
CA SER A 2 26.08 0.67 -21.07
C SER A 2 26.02 1.30 -22.46
N THR A 3 25.96 0.46 -23.50
CA THR A 3 25.90 0.91 -24.91
C THR A 3 24.57 1.69 -25.09
N PRO A 4 24.59 2.92 -25.66
CA PRO A 4 23.40 3.69 -25.94
C PRO A 4 22.47 2.95 -26.91
N VAL A 5 21.18 3.20 -26.83
CA VAL A 5 20.19 2.69 -27.79
C VAL A 5 20.00 3.69 -28.90
N SER A 6 20.09 3.24 -30.14
CA SER A 6 19.83 4.08 -31.30
C SER A 6 18.36 4.06 -31.67
N LEU A 7 17.71 5.23 -31.62
CA LEU A 7 16.32 5.44 -32.05
C LEU A 7 16.28 6.16 -33.39
N LYS A 8 15.76 5.50 -34.42
CA LYS A 8 15.61 6.09 -35.76
C LYS A 8 14.26 6.79 -35.87
N VAL A 9 14.26 8.08 -36.19
CA VAL A 9 13.07 8.90 -36.42
C VAL A 9 13.18 9.56 -37.78
N GLY A 10 12.47 9.04 -38.77
CA GLY A 10 12.68 9.41 -40.19
C GLY A 10 14.09 9.07 -40.59
N ASP A 11 14.84 10.04 -41.14
CA ASP A 11 16.22 9.88 -41.55
C ASP A 11 17.26 10.17 -40.46
N LYS A 12 16.82 10.56 -39.28
CA LYS A 12 17.71 10.88 -38.16
C LYS A 12 17.84 9.69 -37.21
N ALA A 13 19.08 9.34 -36.88
CA ALA A 13 19.38 8.42 -35.78
C ALA A 13 19.75 9.23 -34.53
N LEU A 14 19.17 8.86 -33.42
CA LEU A 14 19.36 9.50 -32.11
C LEU A 14 19.93 8.48 -31.14
N GLU A 15 21.01 8.83 -30.47
CA GLU A 15 21.59 8.01 -29.42
C GLU A 15 20.94 8.36 -28.07
N MET A 16 20.22 7.40 -27.49
CA MET A 16 19.57 7.52 -26.19
C MET A 16 20.43 6.87 -25.11
N PRO A 17 20.76 7.61 -24.04
CA PRO A 17 21.53 7.04 -22.94
C PRO A 17 20.79 5.88 -22.27
N VAL A 18 21.55 4.88 -21.85
CA VAL A 18 21.04 3.75 -21.06
C VAL A 18 21.57 3.87 -19.64
N LYS A 19 20.66 3.82 -18.66
CA LYS A 19 21.00 3.78 -17.24
C LYS A 19 20.78 2.35 -16.73
N GLY A 20 21.73 1.86 -15.93
CA GLY A 20 21.63 0.57 -15.23
C GLY A 20 21.39 0.78 -13.75
N GLY A 21 20.51 -0.03 -13.15
CA GLY A 21 20.37 -0.12 -11.71
C GLY A 21 21.44 -1.02 -11.06
N THR A 22 21.39 -1.15 -9.75
CA THR A 22 22.23 -2.13 -9.01
C THR A 22 21.86 -3.56 -9.40
N ILE A 23 20.57 -3.80 -9.55
CA ILE A 23 19.94 -5.05 -10.00
C ILE A 23 18.74 -4.71 -10.88
N GLY A 24 18.24 -5.69 -11.64
CA GLY A 24 17.08 -5.50 -12.50
C GLY A 24 17.41 -4.96 -13.90
N PRO A 25 16.40 -4.65 -14.71
CA PRO A 25 16.58 -4.24 -16.11
C PRO A 25 17.15 -2.83 -16.22
N ASN A 26 17.87 -2.60 -17.32
CA ASN A 26 18.31 -1.26 -17.70
C ASN A 26 17.14 -0.43 -18.23
N VAL A 27 17.27 0.90 -18.14
CA VAL A 27 16.29 1.85 -18.67
C VAL A 27 16.89 2.77 -19.72
N VAL A 28 16.09 3.17 -20.72
CA VAL A 28 16.46 4.15 -21.73
C VAL A 28 16.06 5.53 -21.27
N ASP A 29 17.00 6.46 -21.15
CA ASP A 29 16.70 7.84 -20.78
C ASP A 29 16.14 8.62 -21.98
N ILE A 30 14.83 8.86 -21.97
CA ILE A 30 14.09 9.58 -23.00
C ILE A 30 13.94 11.08 -22.71
N GLY A 31 14.57 11.62 -21.67
CA GLY A 31 14.37 13.01 -21.21
C GLY A 31 14.63 14.08 -22.28
N LYS A 32 15.47 13.78 -23.29
CA LYS A 32 15.76 14.69 -24.41
C LYS A 32 14.96 14.38 -25.69
N LEU A 33 14.15 13.34 -25.72
CA LEU A 33 13.45 12.88 -26.94
C LEU A 33 12.60 14.00 -27.57
N TYR A 34 11.77 14.68 -26.79
CA TYR A 34 10.90 15.74 -27.31
C TYR A 34 11.69 16.91 -27.92
N ALA A 35 12.75 17.34 -27.24
CA ALA A 35 13.57 18.45 -27.74
C ALA A 35 14.27 18.14 -29.06
N GLN A 36 14.59 16.88 -29.32
CA GLN A 36 15.31 16.44 -30.51
C GLN A 36 14.39 16.07 -31.68
N THR A 37 13.16 15.61 -31.40
CA THR A 37 12.24 15.03 -32.41
C THR A 37 10.90 15.72 -32.52
N GLY A 38 10.49 16.51 -31.52
CA GLY A 38 9.12 17.02 -31.41
C GLY A 38 8.11 15.94 -30.99
N MET A 39 8.52 14.70 -30.72
CA MET A 39 7.66 13.60 -30.32
C MET A 39 7.92 13.21 -28.86
N PHE A 40 6.91 12.65 -28.21
CA PHE A 40 6.99 12.04 -26.89
C PHE A 40 6.36 10.63 -26.91
N THR A 41 6.71 9.83 -25.93
CA THR A 41 6.24 8.45 -25.79
C THR A 41 4.78 8.38 -25.35
N TYR A 42 4.13 7.28 -25.62
CA TYR A 42 2.78 6.98 -25.17
C TYR A 42 2.75 5.67 -24.39
N ASP A 43 2.61 5.77 -23.06
CA ASP A 43 2.55 4.65 -22.14
C ASP A 43 1.61 5.00 -20.97
N PRO A 44 0.27 4.89 -21.15
CA PRO A 44 -0.72 5.39 -20.19
C PRO A 44 -0.65 4.72 -18.81
N GLY A 45 -0.14 3.51 -18.74
CA GLY A 45 -0.05 2.73 -17.49
C GLY A 45 1.34 2.65 -16.90
N PHE A 46 2.33 3.35 -17.47
CA PHE A 46 3.75 3.26 -17.09
C PHE A 46 4.30 1.82 -17.09
N THR A 47 3.76 0.96 -17.98
CA THR A 47 4.12 -0.46 -18.03
C THR A 47 5.56 -0.70 -18.52
N SER A 48 6.12 0.28 -19.25
CA SER A 48 7.47 0.25 -19.78
C SER A 48 8.26 1.53 -19.47
N THR A 49 7.84 2.29 -18.46
CA THR A 49 8.41 3.60 -18.15
C THR A 49 8.77 3.69 -16.67
N ALA A 50 10.07 3.76 -16.36
CA ALA A 50 10.54 4.11 -15.03
C ALA A 50 10.33 5.61 -14.79
N SER A 51 9.60 5.96 -13.72
CA SER A 51 9.28 7.34 -13.36
C SER A 51 10.29 7.99 -12.42
N CYS A 52 11.16 7.20 -11.78
CA CYS A 52 12.18 7.67 -10.84
C CYS A 52 13.31 6.63 -10.69
N GLU A 53 14.38 7.04 -10.05
CA GLU A 53 15.36 6.15 -9.42
C GLU A 53 14.99 5.99 -7.94
N SER A 54 15.12 4.78 -7.39
CA SER A 54 14.82 4.50 -5.97
C SER A 54 15.76 3.45 -5.40
N LYS A 55 16.08 3.58 -4.11
CA LYS A 55 16.89 2.63 -3.32
C LYS A 55 16.06 1.88 -2.29
N ILE A 56 14.72 2.01 -2.32
CA ILE A 56 13.85 1.56 -1.23
C ILE A 56 13.42 0.11 -1.43
N THR A 57 12.78 -0.18 -2.56
CA THR A 57 12.20 -1.50 -2.81
C THR A 57 12.60 -2.00 -4.20
N TYR A 58 12.98 -3.27 -4.26
CA TYR A 58 13.18 -3.99 -5.51
C TYR A 58 12.21 -5.16 -5.61
N ILE A 59 11.64 -5.33 -6.79
CA ILE A 59 10.74 -6.44 -7.10
C ILE A 59 11.21 -7.12 -8.38
N ASP A 60 11.36 -8.45 -8.31
CA ASP A 60 11.46 -9.30 -9.48
C ASP A 60 10.21 -10.17 -9.55
N GLY A 61 9.33 -9.83 -10.47
CA GLY A 61 8.05 -10.54 -10.62
C GLY A 61 8.19 -11.91 -11.25
N ASP A 62 9.23 -12.15 -12.05
CA ASP A 62 9.46 -13.43 -12.70
C ASP A 62 10.05 -14.45 -11.72
N GLU A 63 10.97 -14.00 -10.86
CA GLU A 63 11.60 -14.83 -9.81
C GLU A 63 10.81 -14.84 -8.49
N GLY A 64 9.79 -13.97 -8.32
CA GLY A 64 9.02 -13.87 -7.08
C GLY A 64 9.83 -13.27 -5.93
N VAL A 65 10.67 -12.28 -6.21
CA VAL A 65 11.55 -11.64 -5.22
C VAL A 65 10.96 -10.28 -4.82
N LEU A 66 10.98 -9.99 -3.52
CA LEU A 66 10.69 -8.68 -2.95
C LEU A 66 11.74 -8.35 -1.89
N LEU A 67 12.44 -7.22 -2.08
CA LEU A 67 13.47 -6.75 -1.16
C LEU A 67 13.14 -5.34 -0.66
N TYR A 68 13.28 -5.12 0.65
CA TYR A 68 13.30 -3.78 1.24
C TYR A 68 14.73 -3.40 1.56
N ARG A 69 15.26 -2.37 0.92
CA ARG A 69 16.67 -1.94 1.09
C ARG A 69 17.68 -3.09 0.89
N GLY A 70 17.34 -4.08 0.06
CA GLY A 70 18.15 -5.28 -0.17
C GLY A 70 17.85 -6.47 0.75
N TYR A 71 17.06 -6.31 1.81
CA TYR A 71 16.67 -7.41 2.71
C TYR A 71 15.44 -8.15 2.18
N PRO A 72 15.47 -9.49 2.11
CA PRO A 72 14.32 -10.29 1.68
C PRO A 72 13.12 -10.13 2.61
N ILE A 73 11.94 -10.00 2.01
CA ILE A 73 10.69 -9.74 2.74
C ILE A 73 10.31 -10.85 3.72
N ASP A 74 10.60 -12.08 3.38
CA ASP A 74 10.35 -13.26 4.22
C ASP A 74 11.19 -13.21 5.50
N GLN A 75 12.47 -12.84 5.41
CA GLN A 75 13.35 -12.70 6.58
C GLN A 75 12.89 -11.54 7.48
N LEU A 76 12.51 -10.40 6.91
CA LEU A 76 11.99 -9.28 7.67
C LEU A 76 10.69 -9.65 8.42
N ALA A 77 9.77 -10.35 7.77
CA ALA A 77 8.51 -10.77 8.37
C ALA A 77 8.69 -11.90 9.41
N GLU A 78 9.72 -12.74 9.28
CA GLU A 78 9.97 -13.81 10.24
C GLU A 78 10.73 -13.32 11.50
N HIS A 79 11.72 -12.47 11.32
CA HIS A 79 12.67 -12.09 12.38
C HIS A 79 12.51 -10.67 12.91
N GLY A 80 12.01 -9.74 12.08
CA GLY A 80 11.84 -8.34 12.42
C GLY A 80 10.49 -8.00 13.07
N ASP A 81 10.31 -6.74 13.42
CA ASP A 81 9.02 -6.13 13.72
C ASP A 81 8.72 -4.95 12.78
N PHE A 82 7.49 -4.43 12.84
CA PHE A 82 7.08 -3.37 11.92
C PHE A 82 7.85 -2.07 12.13
N LEU A 83 8.16 -1.68 13.37
CA LEU A 83 8.93 -0.45 13.63
C LEU A 83 10.39 -0.58 13.17
N GLU A 84 10.98 -1.77 13.27
CA GLU A 84 12.30 -2.05 12.69
C GLU A 84 12.27 -1.93 11.17
N THR A 85 11.22 -2.44 10.52
CA THR A 85 10.99 -2.27 9.08
C THR A 85 10.76 -0.79 8.72
N CYS A 86 10.04 -0.03 9.54
CA CYS A 86 9.89 1.42 9.36
C CYS A 86 11.24 2.13 9.41
N TYR A 87 12.09 1.79 10.37
CA TYR A 87 13.43 2.32 10.45
C TYR A 87 14.27 2.01 9.20
N LEU A 88 14.27 0.74 8.79
CA LEU A 88 14.97 0.28 7.60
C LEU A 88 14.57 1.07 6.35
N LEU A 89 13.27 1.22 6.10
CA LEU A 89 12.77 1.94 4.91
C LEU A 89 13.16 3.43 4.93
N LEU A 90 13.15 4.07 6.10
CA LEU A 90 13.47 5.50 6.25
C LEU A 90 14.95 5.80 6.19
N TYR A 91 15.79 4.96 6.79
CA TYR A 91 17.22 5.23 6.99
C TYR A 91 18.14 4.38 6.12
N GLY A 92 17.63 3.29 5.52
CA GLY A 92 18.37 2.48 4.57
C GLY A 92 19.07 1.25 5.14
N GLU A 93 19.21 1.15 6.47
CA GLU A 93 19.87 0.06 7.18
C GLU A 93 19.04 -0.40 8.39
N LEU A 94 19.23 -1.63 8.82
CA LEU A 94 18.61 -2.13 10.05
C LEU A 94 19.16 -1.37 11.27
N PRO A 95 18.32 -1.05 12.26
CA PRO A 95 18.77 -0.29 13.42
C PRO A 95 19.67 -1.13 14.35
N THR A 96 20.70 -0.50 14.90
CA THR A 96 21.37 -1.03 16.10
C THR A 96 20.39 -1.03 17.28
N PRO A 97 20.66 -1.79 18.36
CA PRO A 97 19.79 -1.81 19.54
C PRO A 97 19.49 -0.41 20.11
N THR A 98 20.47 0.48 20.12
CA THR A 98 20.31 1.87 20.61
C THR A 98 19.42 2.69 19.66
N GLN A 99 19.63 2.58 18.36
CA GLN A 99 18.81 3.27 17.35
C GLN A 99 17.36 2.78 17.37
N ARG A 100 17.17 1.46 17.52
CA ARG A 100 15.83 0.86 17.66
C ARG A 100 15.11 1.39 18.90
N ALA A 101 15.81 1.45 20.05
CA ALA A 101 15.23 1.97 21.29
C ALA A 101 14.83 3.46 21.15
N ASP A 102 15.69 4.31 20.57
CA ASP A 102 15.38 5.72 20.32
C ASP A 102 14.22 5.89 19.33
N PHE A 103 14.22 5.14 18.24
CA PHE A 103 13.14 5.22 17.24
C PHE A 103 11.80 4.80 17.85
N ASN A 104 11.76 3.67 18.57
CA ASN A 104 10.56 3.20 19.25
C ASN A 104 10.07 4.21 20.29
N TYR A 105 10.97 4.80 21.06
CA TYR A 105 10.64 5.85 22.02
C TYR A 105 10.00 7.06 21.34
N ARG A 106 10.56 7.54 20.23
CA ARG A 106 10.03 8.68 19.49
C ARG A 106 8.66 8.39 18.89
N VAL A 107 8.49 7.24 18.21
CA VAL A 107 7.19 6.84 17.64
C VAL A 107 6.15 6.76 18.75
N THR A 108 6.44 6.08 19.85
CA THR A 108 5.52 5.90 20.98
C THR A 108 5.04 7.23 21.57
N ARG A 109 5.91 8.25 21.63
CA ARG A 109 5.57 9.57 22.19
C ARG A 109 4.83 10.49 21.21
N HIS A 110 4.60 10.07 19.96
CA HIS A 110 3.85 10.81 18.97
C HIS A 110 2.50 10.19 18.60
N THR A 111 2.08 9.13 19.27
CA THR A 111 0.85 8.35 18.92
C THR A 111 -0.44 9.12 19.16
N MET A 112 -0.48 9.99 20.20
CA MET A 112 -1.69 10.76 20.50
C MET A 112 -1.95 11.83 19.44
N VAL A 113 -3.18 11.97 18.99
CA VAL A 113 -3.62 13.04 18.10
C VAL A 113 -4.13 14.24 18.91
N HIS A 114 -4.20 15.41 18.26
CA HIS A 114 -4.74 16.62 18.90
C HIS A 114 -6.21 16.40 19.30
N GLU A 115 -6.60 16.82 20.52
CA GLU A 115 -7.96 16.60 21.05
C GLU A 115 -9.08 17.13 20.15
N GLN A 116 -8.86 18.21 19.43
CA GLN A 116 -9.86 18.73 18.49
C GLN A 116 -10.14 17.79 17.30
N MET A 117 -9.27 16.80 17.04
CA MET A 117 -9.57 15.76 16.05
C MET A 117 -10.84 14.99 16.40
N MET A 118 -11.18 14.84 17.68
CA MET A 118 -12.46 14.22 18.09
C MET A 118 -13.67 14.96 17.52
N ARG A 119 -13.64 16.31 17.53
CA ARG A 119 -14.72 17.12 16.94
C ARG A 119 -14.76 16.98 15.41
N PHE A 120 -13.60 16.85 14.79
CA PHE A 120 -13.50 16.60 13.35
C PHE A 120 -14.16 15.27 12.98
N PHE A 121 -13.91 14.19 13.74
CA PHE A 121 -14.55 12.89 13.55
C PHE A 121 -16.08 12.96 13.76
N GLN A 122 -16.58 13.76 14.69
CA GLN A 122 -18.00 13.95 14.93
C GLN A 122 -18.76 14.61 13.76
N GLY A 123 -18.02 15.23 12.82
CA GLY A 123 -18.59 15.79 11.60
C GLY A 123 -18.91 14.75 10.52
N PHE A 124 -18.42 13.52 10.63
CA PHE A 124 -18.74 12.47 9.68
C PHE A 124 -20.05 11.76 10.03
N ARG A 125 -20.65 11.15 9.01
CA ARG A 125 -21.72 10.19 9.26
C ARG A 125 -21.11 8.91 9.84
N ARG A 126 -21.85 8.23 10.73
CA ARG A 126 -21.38 6.97 11.34
C ARG A 126 -21.20 5.84 10.33
N ASP A 127 -21.99 5.82 9.26
CA ASP A 127 -21.92 4.87 8.17
C ASP A 127 -20.88 5.27 7.07
N ALA A 128 -20.10 6.32 7.31
CA ALA A 128 -19.01 6.70 6.41
C ALA A 128 -17.97 5.58 6.33
N HIS A 129 -17.54 5.28 5.10
CA HIS A 129 -16.50 4.28 4.88
C HIS A 129 -15.19 4.71 5.59
N PRO A 130 -14.51 3.83 6.35
CA PRO A 130 -13.29 4.19 7.08
C PRO A 130 -12.23 4.86 6.21
N MET A 131 -12.08 4.45 4.96
CA MET A 131 -11.14 5.07 4.04
C MET A 131 -11.45 6.54 3.72
N SER A 132 -12.73 6.93 3.62
CA SER A 132 -13.08 8.35 3.43
C SER A 132 -12.71 9.18 4.66
N VAL A 133 -12.92 8.61 5.84
CA VAL A 133 -12.51 9.22 7.11
C VAL A 133 -10.98 9.34 7.19
N MET A 134 -10.26 8.31 6.76
CA MET A 134 -8.79 8.33 6.72
C MET A 134 -8.23 9.37 5.76
N VAL A 135 -8.75 9.48 4.53
CA VAL A 135 -8.34 10.53 3.57
C VAL A 135 -8.46 11.92 4.20
N ALA A 136 -9.62 12.19 4.80
CA ALA A 136 -9.90 13.50 5.40
C ALA A 136 -9.06 13.75 6.66
N SER A 137 -8.94 12.77 7.56
CA SER A 137 -8.22 12.93 8.83
C SER A 137 -6.70 13.04 8.66
N VAL A 138 -6.11 12.29 7.72
CA VAL A 138 -4.68 12.39 7.40
C VAL A 138 -4.37 13.77 6.82
N GLY A 139 -5.19 14.25 5.88
CA GLY A 139 -5.03 15.61 5.33
C GLY A 139 -5.19 16.70 6.40
N ALA A 140 -6.14 16.51 7.32
CA ALA A 140 -6.39 17.44 8.42
C ALA A 140 -5.21 17.57 9.41
N LEU A 141 -4.31 16.59 9.49
CA LEU A 141 -3.11 16.69 10.35
C LEU A 141 -2.27 17.93 10.02
N SER A 142 -2.24 18.37 8.76
CA SER A 142 -1.54 19.59 8.37
C SER A 142 -2.09 20.85 9.04
N ALA A 143 -3.37 20.86 9.43
CA ALA A 143 -4.00 21.97 10.15
C ALA A 143 -3.73 21.95 11.67
N PHE A 144 -3.20 20.86 12.21
CA PHE A 144 -2.90 20.71 13.63
C PHE A 144 -1.40 20.70 13.96
N TYR A 145 -0.55 20.42 12.96
CA TYR A 145 0.90 20.22 13.15
C TYR A 145 1.72 21.13 12.23
N HIS A 146 1.54 22.45 12.36
CA HIS A 146 2.19 23.47 11.53
C HIS A 146 3.72 23.52 11.67
N ASP A 147 4.25 22.98 12.77
CA ASP A 147 5.68 22.90 13.09
C ASP A 147 6.42 21.77 12.36
N SER A 148 5.77 21.09 11.43
CA SER A 148 6.35 19.99 10.66
C SER A 148 5.86 19.94 9.21
N ILE A 149 5.59 21.08 8.60
CA ILE A 149 5.11 21.18 7.21
C ILE A 149 6.12 21.82 6.25
N ASP A 150 7.19 22.44 6.76
CA ASP A 150 8.26 22.96 5.92
C ASP A 150 9.13 21.82 5.38
N ILE A 151 8.98 21.56 4.08
CA ILE A 151 9.71 20.48 3.41
C ILE A 151 11.17 20.82 3.12
N ALA A 152 11.59 22.09 3.22
CA ALA A 152 12.98 22.48 3.09
C ALA A 152 13.79 22.16 4.36
N ASP A 153 13.15 22.15 5.52
CA ASP A 153 13.77 21.82 6.80
C ASP A 153 13.80 20.29 7.02
N GLU A 154 15.00 19.73 7.13
CA GLU A 154 15.21 18.30 7.34
C GLU A 154 14.59 17.80 8.66
N ASN A 155 14.69 18.59 9.73
CA ASN A 155 14.11 18.22 11.02
C ASN A 155 12.59 18.18 10.95
N GLN A 156 11.95 19.14 10.28
CA GLN A 156 10.51 19.14 10.09
C GLN A 156 10.05 17.97 9.22
N ARG A 157 10.79 17.62 8.15
CA ARG A 157 10.52 16.40 7.36
C ARG A 157 10.56 15.15 8.23
N MET A 158 11.56 15.05 9.12
CA MET A 158 11.72 13.92 10.01
C MET A 158 10.59 13.86 11.05
N VAL A 159 10.24 14.99 11.67
CA VAL A 159 9.14 15.08 12.64
C VAL A 159 7.81 14.72 11.98
N ALA A 160 7.54 15.21 10.77
CA ALA A 160 6.33 14.84 10.03
C ALA A 160 6.27 13.33 9.74
N SER A 161 7.40 12.72 9.35
CA SER A 161 7.51 11.29 9.10
C SER A 161 7.17 10.48 10.34
N MET A 162 7.77 10.83 11.49
CA MET A 162 7.47 10.19 12.78
C MET A 162 6.01 10.35 13.19
N ARG A 163 5.46 11.55 13.04
CA ARG A 163 4.04 11.82 13.36
C ARG A 163 3.09 10.98 12.53
N MET A 164 3.35 10.83 11.24
CA MET A 164 2.50 10.00 10.37
C MET A 164 2.54 8.53 10.77
N ILE A 165 3.73 7.95 10.97
CA ILE A 165 3.86 6.56 11.42
C ILE A 165 3.14 6.37 12.77
N ALA A 166 3.34 7.27 13.72
CA ALA A 166 2.81 7.16 15.07
C ALA A 166 1.29 7.38 15.16
N LYS A 167 0.75 8.35 14.39
CA LYS A 167 -0.67 8.77 14.51
C LYS A 167 -1.61 7.99 13.60
N PHE A 168 -1.11 7.36 12.57
CA PHE A 168 -1.95 6.62 11.64
C PHE A 168 -2.75 5.49 12.30
N PRO A 169 -2.16 4.66 13.20
CA PRO A 169 -2.93 3.68 13.97
C PRO A 169 -4.03 4.31 14.79
N THR A 170 -3.75 5.44 15.43
CA THR A 170 -4.74 6.15 16.27
C THR A 170 -5.92 6.64 15.43
N LEU A 171 -5.65 7.24 14.25
CA LEU A 171 -6.70 7.67 13.31
C LEU A 171 -7.53 6.49 12.80
N ALA A 172 -6.88 5.38 12.44
CA ALA A 172 -7.56 4.17 11.96
C ALA A 172 -8.45 3.55 13.06
N ALA A 173 -7.95 3.47 14.29
CA ALA A 173 -8.73 3.00 15.43
C ALA A 173 -9.90 3.94 15.77
N MET A 174 -9.71 5.25 15.68
CA MET A 174 -10.78 6.24 15.85
C MET A 174 -11.85 6.08 14.75
N ALA A 175 -11.46 5.87 13.49
CA ALA A 175 -12.41 5.62 12.41
C ALA A 175 -13.25 4.36 12.68
N TYR A 176 -12.64 3.30 13.15
CA TYR A 176 -13.32 2.07 13.53
C TYR A 176 -14.28 2.29 14.73
N LYS A 177 -13.78 2.85 15.84
CA LYS A 177 -14.59 3.12 17.04
C LYS A 177 -15.78 4.02 16.75
N TYR A 178 -15.56 5.05 15.92
CA TYR A 178 -16.63 5.95 15.50
C TYR A 178 -17.72 5.21 14.73
N SER A 179 -17.35 4.34 13.78
CA SER A 179 -18.30 3.60 12.95
C SER A 179 -19.21 2.67 13.75
N ILE A 180 -18.71 2.09 14.85
CA ILE A 180 -19.48 1.18 15.72
C ILE A 180 -20.10 1.88 16.92
N GLY A 181 -19.93 3.20 17.05
CA GLY A 181 -20.54 4.01 18.12
C GLY A 181 -19.94 3.79 19.50
N GLN A 182 -18.70 3.35 19.58
CA GLN A 182 -17.96 3.17 20.82
C GLN A 182 -17.05 4.38 21.10
N PRO A 183 -16.69 4.63 22.39
CA PRO A 183 -15.79 5.70 22.76
C PRO A 183 -14.39 5.46 22.18
N PHE A 184 -13.70 6.55 21.86
CA PHE A 184 -12.30 6.48 21.45
C PHE A 184 -11.43 5.99 22.61
N VAL A 185 -10.42 5.17 22.27
CA VAL A 185 -9.44 4.63 23.20
C VAL A 185 -8.10 5.30 22.92
N TYR A 186 -7.55 5.95 23.94
CA TYR A 186 -6.25 6.60 23.82
C TYR A 186 -5.11 5.60 23.74
N PRO A 187 -4.02 5.90 23.00
CA PRO A 187 -2.84 5.05 22.96
C PRO A 187 -2.16 4.95 24.35
N GLN A 188 -1.46 3.83 24.59
CA GLN A 188 -0.64 3.60 25.76
C GLN A 188 0.83 3.47 25.38
N ASN A 189 1.72 4.09 26.17
CA ASN A 189 3.16 4.16 25.86
C ASN A 189 3.96 2.92 26.26
N ASP A 190 3.39 2.03 27.03
CA ASP A 190 3.99 0.77 27.52
C ASP A 190 3.72 -0.43 26.60
N LEU A 191 2.88 -0.24 25.59
CA LEU A 191 2.57 -1.26 24.59
C LEU A 191 3.42 -1.10 23.33
N ASP A 192 3.76 -2.21 22.69
CA ASP A 192 4.30 -2.21 21.34
C ASP A 192 3.28 -1.68 20.32
N TYR A 193 3.74 -1.38 19.11
CA TYR A 193 2.94 -0.69 18.09
C TYR A 193 1.65 -1.42 17.73
N THR A 194 1.71 -2.72 17.46
CA THR A 194 0.55 -3.51 17.06
C THR A 194 -0.36 -3.87 18.22
N SER A 195 0.22 -4.14 19.40
CA SER A 195 -0.55 -4.33 20.64
C SER A 195 -1.35 -3.08 21.00
N ASN A 196 -0.74 -1.91 20.84
CA ASN A 196 -1.41 -0.63 21.09
C ASN A 196 -2.56 -0.39 20.10
N PHE A 197 -2.34 -0.71 18.82
CA PHE A 197 -3.39 -0.61 17.80
C PHE A 197 -4.57 -1.54 18.10
N LEU A 198 -4.30 -2.82 18.42
CA LEU A 198 -5.36 -3.77 18.81
C LEU A 198 -6.14 -3.27 20.03
N ARG A 199 -5.45 -2.77 21.05
CA ARG A 199 -6.10 -2.18 22.21
C ARG A 199 -6.96 -0.99 21.84
N MET A 200 -6.49 -0.06 21.04
CA MET A 200 -7.28 1.09 20.61
C MET A 200 -8.53 0.68 19.81
N CYS A 201 -8.47 -0.41 19.05
CA CYS A 201 -9.61 -0.92 18.30
C CYS A 201 -10.62 -1.67 19.20
N PHE A 202 -10.16 -2.52 20.12
CA PHE A 202 -11.02 -3.51 20.77
C PHE A 202 -11.27 -3.29 22.25
N ALA A 203 -10.46 -2.48 22.94
CA ALA A 203 -10.72 -2.16 24.33
C ALA A 203 -12.04 -1.40 24.51
N VAL A 204 -12.73 -1.69 25.60
CA VAL A 204 -13.95 -1.00 26.04
C VAL A 204 -13.79 -0.52 27.49
N PRO A 205 -14.48 0.56 27.94
CA PRO A 205 -14.28 1.09 29.28
C PRO A 205 -14.72 0.17 30.43
N CYS A 206 -15.51 -0.84 30.10
CA CYS A 206 -16.15 -1.70 31.12
C CYS A 206 -15.25 -2.84 31.60
N GLU A 207 -14.16 -3.12 30.92
CA GLU A 207 -13.25 -4.25 31.24
C GLU A 207 -11.82 -3.95 30.83
N GLU A 208 -10.88 -4.69 31.43
CA GLU A 208 -9.47 -4.62 31.07
C GLU A 208 -9.21 -5.37 29.76
N TYR A 209 -8.58 -4.69 28.79
CA TYR A 209 -8.15 -5.32 27.55
C TYR A 209 -6.82 -6.07 27.72
N LYS A 210 -6.86 -7.37 27.50
CA LYS A 210 -5.67 -8.22 27.52
C LYS A 210 -5.14 -8.42 26.09
N VAL A 211 -3.91 -7.97 25.86
CA VAL A 211 -3.24 -8.12 24.56
C VAL A 211 -2.98 -9.59 24.28
N ASN A 212 -3.48 -10.07 23.15
CA ASN A 212 -3.11 -11.38 22.62
C ASN A 212 -1.85 -11.25 21.76
N LYS A 213 -0.76 -11.88 22.18
CA LYS A 213 0.55 -11.77 21.54
C LYS A 213 0.61 -12.44 20.17
N VAL A 214 -0.18 -13.49 19.93
CA VAL A 214 -0.28 -14.14 18.61
C VAL A 214 -0.94 -13.20 17.61
N LEU A 215 -2.05 -12.55 18.00
CA LEU A 215 -2.73 -11.57 17.15
C LEU A 215 -1.87 -10.34 16.91
N SER A 216 -1.16 -9.84 17.92
CA SER A 216 -0.22 -8.73 17.78
C SER A 216 0.89 -9.07 16.78
N ARG A 217 1.49 -10.26 16.87
CA ARG A 217 2.53 -10.72 15.94
C ARG A 217 1.99 -10.93 14.52
N ALA A 218 0.78 -11.46 14.40
CA ALA A 218 0.13 -11.62 13.10
C ALA A 218 -0.06 -10.27 12.40
N LEU A 219 -0.49 -9.26 13.14
CA LEU A 219 -0.68 -7.91 12.62
C LEU A 219 0.66 -7.25 12.24
N ASP A 220 1.68 -7.50 13.01
CA ASP A 220 3.06 -7.05 12.75
C ASP A 220 3.56 -7.59 11.40
N ARG A 221 3.39 -8.89 11.16
CA ARG A 221 3.71 -9.53 9.86
C ARG A 221 2.88 -8.92 8.71
N ILE A 222 1.57 -8.74 8.90
CA ILE A 222 0.71 -8.09 7.90
C ILE A 222 1.26 -6.71 7.55
N PHE A 223 1.64 -5.92 8.53
CA PHE A 223 2.14 -4.57 8.31
C PHE A 223 3.50 -4.57 7.59
N ILE A 224 4.43 -5.46 7.98
CA ILE A 224 5.72 -5.63 7.28
C ILE A 224 5.49 -5.96 5.80
N LEU A 225 4.63 -6.95 5.51
CA LEU A 225 4.37 -7.42 4.16
C LEU A 225 3.68 -6.38 3.25
N HIS A 226 3.05 -5.36 3.84
CA HIS A 226 2.37 -4.30 3.12
C HIS A 226 3.12 -2.95 3.16
N ALA A 227 4.26 -2.85 3.86
CA ALA A 227 4.93 -1.58 4.16
C ALA A 227 5.34 -0.79 2.91
N ASP A 228 5.85 -1.44 1.87
CA ASP A 228 6.12 -0.81 0.56
C ASP A 228 5.95 -1.81 -0.58
N HIS A 229 5.81 -1.32 -1.79
CA HIS A 229 5.71 -2.16 -3.00
C HIS A 229 6.07 -1.34 -4.25
N GLU A 230 7.27 -0.77 -4.26
CA GLU A 230 7.83 0.00 -5.39
C GLU A 230 6.89 1.13 -5.86
N GLN A 231 6.86 1.42 -7.17
CA GLN A 231 6.04 2.47 -7.78
C GLN A 231 4.61 2.00 -8.10
N ASN A 232 3.90 1.44 -7.10
CA ASN A 232 2.47 1.20 -7.23
C ASN A 232 1.68 2.51 -7.38
N ALA A 233 0.40 2.42 -7.74
CA ALA A 233 -0.42 3.59 -8.04
C ALA A 233 -0.45 4.64 -6.92
N SER A 234 -0.59 4.22 -5.66
CA SER A 234 -0.62 5.15 -4.53
C SER A 234 0.74 5.77 -4.21
N THR A 235 1.83 5.01 -4.33
CA THR A 235 3.19 5.53 -4.19
C THR A 235 3.51 6.56 -5.27
N SER A 236 3.19 6.26 -6.53
CA SER A 236 3.36 7.21 -7.64
C SER A 236 2.50 8.47 -7.45
N THR A 237 1.29 8.33 -6.88
CA THR A 237 0.43 9.47 -6.53
C THR A 237 1.06 10.34 -5.44
N VAL A 238 1.65 9.75 -4.40
CA VAL A 238 2.36 10.48 -3.34
C VAL A 238 3.56 11.24 -3.92
N ARG A 239 4.37 10.60 -4.77
CA ARG A 239 5.50 11.25 -5.42
C ARG A 239 5.04 12.37 -6.36
N LEU A 240 3.97 12.14 -7.14
CA LEU A 240 3.41 13.17 -8.03
C LEU A 240 2.89 14.37 -7.24
N ALA A 241 2.12 14.16 -6.18
CA ALA A 241 1.63 15.23 -5.31
C ALA A 241 2.81 16.00 -4.65
N GLY A 242 3.78 15.27 -4.09
CA GLY A 242 4.96 15.83 -3.45
C GLY A 242 5.86 16.60 -4.40
N SER A 243 5.88 16.25 -5.70
CA SER A 243 6.67 16.94 -6.72
C SER A 243 6.31 18.42 -6.89
N SER A 244 5.12 18.82 -6.44
CA SER A 244 4.67 20.22 -6.42
C SER A 244 5.17 21.02 -5.21
N GLY A 245 5.88 20.38 -4.27
CA GLY A 245 6.25 20.98 -3.00
C GLY A 245 5.14 20.98 -1.94
N ALA A 246 4.09 20.19 -2.14
CA ALA A 246 3.00 20.05 -1.16
C ALA A 246 3.51 19.41 0.15
N ASN A 247 2.90 19.81 1.28
CA ASN A 247 3.26 19.27 2.60
C ASN A 247 3.04 17.76 2.69
N PRO A 248 3.79 17.05 3.54
CA PRO A 248 3.76 15.59 3.56
C PRO A 248 2.41 14.99 3.93
N PHE A 249 1.63 15.63 4.82
CA PHE A 249 0.30 15.12 5.21
C PHE A 249 -0.67 15.14 4.02
N ALA A 250 -0.65 16.19 3.20
CA ALA A 250 -1.46 16.28 1.98
C ALA A 250 -1.03 15.24 0.94
N CYS A 251 0.29 15.00 0.79
CA CYS A 251 0.80 13.99 -0.13
C CYS A 251 0.36 12.57 0.28
N ILE A 252 0.45 12.25 1.58
CA ILE A 252 0.02 10.95 2.10
C ILE A 252 -1.50 10.79 2.00
N ALA A 253 -2.29 11.85 2.24
CA ALA A 253 -3.74 11.81 2.04
C ALA A 253 -4.11 11.48 0.57
N ALA A 254 -3.36 12.02 -0.40
CA ALA A 254 -3.52 11.65 -1.81
C ALA A 254 -3.19 10.16 -2.07
N GLY A 255 -2.16 9.62 -1.43
CA GLY A 255 -1.84 8.19 -1.44
C GLY A 255 -2.96 7.34 -0.87
N VAL A 256 -3.53 7.73 0.27
CA VAL A 256 -4.69 7.06 0.90
C VAL A 256 -5.89 7.06 -0.05
N ALA A 257 -6.18 8.20 -0.69
CA ALA A 257 -7.27 8.31 -1.65
C ALA A 257 -7.08 7.38 -2.86
N CYS A 258 -5.86 7.30 -3.40
CA CYS A 258 -5.54 6.40 -4.50
C CYS A 258 -5.64 4.93 -4.09
N LEU A 259 -5.17 4.58 -2.88
CA LEU A 259 -5.22 3.22 -2.36
C LEU A 259 -6.67 2.71 -2.22
N TRP A 260 -7.61 3.58 -1.93
CA TRP A 260 -9.02 3.20 -1.75
C TRP A 260 -9.69 2.68 -3.05
N GLY A 261 -9.11 2.95 -4.20
CA GLY A 261 -9.63 2.47 -5.48
C GLY A 261 -9.74 0.94 -5.56
N PRO A 262 -10.83 0.37 -6.15
CA PRO A 262 -11.04 -1.07 -6.25
C PRO A 262 -9.98 -1.79 -7.10
N ALA A 263 -9.28 -1.08 -7.97
CA ALA A 263 -8.18 -1.61 -8.77
C ALA A 263 -6.83 -1.61 -8.04
N HIS A 264 -6.79 -1.19 -6.77
CA HIS A 264 -5.59 -1.11 -5.96
C HIS A 264 -5.81 -1.74 -4.58
N GLY A 265 -5.97 -0.98 -3.49
CA GLY A 265 -6.06 -1.51 -2.12
C GLY A 265 -7.38 -2.21 -1.78
N GLY A 266 -8.42 -2.10 -2.61
CA GLY A 266 -9.68 -2.81 -2.42
C GLY A 266 -9.64 -4.31 -2.80
N ALA A 267 -8.50 -4.84 -3.22
CA ALA A 267 -8.40 -6.23 -3.71
C ALA A 267 -8.61 -7.26 -2.59
N ASN A 268 -8.15 -7.00 -1.36
CA ASN A 268 -8.35 -7.89 -0.22
C ASN A 268 -9.81 -7.97 0.22
N GLU A 269 -10.56 -6.86 0.18
CA GLU A 269 -12.00 -6.87 0.41
C GLU A 269 -12.74 -7.70 -0.65
N ALA A 270 -12.34 -7.53 -1.92
CA ALA A 270 -12.91 -8.26 -3.03
C ALA A 270 -12.62 -9.77 -2.95
N ALA A 271 -11.41 -10.17 -2.51
CA ALA A 271 -11.06 -11.58 -2.30
C ALA A 271 -11.94 -12.21 -1.22
N LEU A 272 -12.12 -11.55 -0.08
CA LEU A 272 -12.99 -12.06 0.98
C LEU A 272 -14.47 -12.14 0.54
N LYS A 273 -14.98 -11.14 -0.15
CA LYS A 273 -16.35 -11.16 -0.70
C LYS A 273 -16.56 -12.33 -1.67
N MET A 274 -15.57 -12.59 -2.52
CA MET A 274 -15.59 -13.74 -3.44
C MET A 274 -15.62 -15.08 -2.68
N LEU A 275 -14.77 -15.25 -1.66
CA LEU A 275 -14.79 -16.46 -0.83
C LEU A 275 -16.14 -16.66 -0.13
N GLN A 276 -16.76 -15.56 0.35
CA GLN A 276 -18.09 -15.57 0.95
C GLN A 276 -19.19 -15.92 -0.09
N GLU A 277 -19.06 -15.45 -1.33
CA GLU A 277 -19.99 -15.77 -2.43
C GLU A 277 -19.90 -17.25 -2.81
N ILE A 278 -18.70 -17.82 -2.88
CA ILE A 278 -18.50 -19.26 -3.08
C ILE A 278 -19.11 -20.04 -1.92
N GLY A 279 -18.79 -19.66 -0.70
CA GLY A 279 -19.38 -20.11 0.55
C GLY A 279 -19.01 -21.52 1.01
N THR A 280 -18.98 -22.51 0.10
CA THR A 280 -18.69 -23.92 0.43
C THR A 280 -17.84 -24.59 -0.64
N VAL A 281 -17.05 -25.59 -0.24
CA VAL A 281 -16.08 -26.29 -1.10
C VAL A 281 -16.75 -26.96 -2.32
N ASP A 282 -17.95 -27.51 -2.15
CA ASP A 282 -18.71 -28.19 -3.23
C ASP A 282 -19.09 -27.21 -4.38
N LYS A 283 -19.16 -25.92 -4.14
CA LYS A 283 -19.47 -24.91 -5.17
C LYS A 283 -18.26 -24.45 -5.97
N ILE A 284 -17.04 -24.72 -5.51
CA ILE A 284 -15.80 -24.28 -6.15
C ILE A 284 -15.73 -24.65 -7.63
N PRO A 285 -16.07 -25.90 -8.07
CA PRO A 285 -16.01 -26.24 -9.49
C PRO A 285 -16.89 -25.36 -10.38
N HIS A 286 -18.06 -24.95 -9.89
CA HIS A 286 -18.95 -24.02 -10.61
C HIS A 286 -18.29 -22.65 -10.81
N TYR A 287 -17.71 -22.07 -9.76
CA TYR A 287 -17.06 -20.76 -9.83
C TYR A 287 -15.77 -20.78 -10.65
N ILE A 288 -15.03 -21.88 -10.63
CA ILE A 288 -13.87 -22.08 -11.52
C ILE A 288 -14.31 -22.10 -12.98
N ALA A 289 -15.39 -22.82 -13.31
CA ALA A 289 -15.93 -22.83 -14.67
C ALA A 289 -16.32 -21.42 -15.14
N ARG A 290 -16.95 -20.61 -14.28
CA ARG A 290 -17.26 -19.21 -14.54
C ARG A 290 -15.99 -18.37 -14.77
N ALA A 291 -14.96 -18.55 -13.94
CA ALA A 291 -13.69 -17.84 -14.08
C ALA A 291 -12.94 -18.17 -15.38
N LYS A 292 -13.11 -19.39 -15.89
CA LYS A 292 -12.55 -19.84 -17.16
C LYS A 292 -13.33 -19.31 -18.38
N ASP A 293 -14.61 -18.97 -18.22
CA ASP A 293 -15.42 -18.38 -19.29
C ASP A 293 -15.08 -16.90 -19.50
N LYS A 294 -14.62 -16.58 -20.69
CA LYS A 294 -14.27 -15.19 -21.07
C LYS A 294 -15.48 -14.25 -21.09
N ASN A 295 -16.69 -14.77 -21.28
CA ASN A 295 -17.94 -14.03 -21.35
C ASN A 295 -18.60 -13.81 -19.97
N ASP A 296 -18.22 -14.59 -18.95
CA ASP A 296 -18.68 -14.39 -17.57
C ASP A 296 -17.89 -13.21 -16.93
N PRO A 297 -18.57 -12.27 -16.27
CA PRO A 297 -17.90 -11.17 -15.57
C PRO A 297 -17.17 -11.60 -14.30
N PHE A 298 -17.43 -12.81 -13.79
CA PHE A 298 -16.80 -13.34 -12.57
C PHE A 298 -15.27 -13.45 -12.74
N ARG A 299 -14.54 -13.04 -11.73
CA ARG A 299 -13.07 -13.18 -11.66
C ARG A 299 -12.68 -13.71 -10.29
N LEU A 300 -11.67 -14.58 -10.27
CA LEU A 300 -11.05 -15.02 -9.02
C LEU A 300 -10.19 -13.88 -8.45
N MET A 301 -10.69 -13.27 -7.38
CA MET A 301 -9.99 -12.21 -6.66
C MET A 301 -8.95 -12.82 -5.72
N GLY A 302 -7.80 -12.16 -5.57
CA GLY A 302 -6.69 -12.70 -4.79
C GLY A 302 -5.82 -13.72 -5.55
N PHE A 303 -6.05 -13.88 -6.86
CA PHE A 303 -5.25 -14.73 -7.75
C PHE A 303 -4.59 -13.91 -8.84
N GLY A 304 -3.33 -14.25 -9.14
CA GLY A 304 -2.50 -13.49 -10.06
C GLY A 304 -2.05 -12.16 -9.47
N HIS A 305 -1.07 -11.57 -10.11
CA HIS A 305 -0.54 -10.27 -9.71
C HIS A 305 -0.02 -9.52 -10.94
N ARG A 306 -0.11 -8.20 -10.94
CA ARG A 306 0.39 -7.39 -12.05
C ARG A 306 1.90 -7.54 -12.26
N VAL A 307 2.63 -7.72 -11.17
CA VAL A 307 4.09 -7.81 -11.15
C VAL A 307 4.53 -9.28 -11.06
N TYR A 308 4.07 -10.02 -10.03
CA TYR A 308 4.49 -11.41 -9.86
C TYR A 308 3.84 -12.30 -10.91
N LYS A 309 4.68 -12.88 -11.75
CA LYS A 309 4.31 -13.95 -12.71
C LYS A 309 4.63 -15.34 -12.16
N ASN A 310 5.22 -15.39 -10.98
CA ASN A 310 5.44 -16.55 -10.17
C ASN A 310 4.67 -16.39 -8.85
N TYR A 311 4.91 -17.22 -7.86
CA TYR A 311 4.27 -17.15 -6.56
C TYR A 311 4.62 -15.84 -5.83
N ASP A 312 3.63 -15.16 -5.24
CA ASP A 312 3.85 -13.98 -4.40
C ASP A 312 4.60 -14.40 -3.12
N PRO A 313 5.83 -13.93 -2.87
CA PRO A 313 6.64 -14.37 -1.73
C PRO A 313 5.97 -14.08 -0.39
N ARG A 314 5.00 -13.16 -0.35
CA ARG A 314 4.25 -12.80 0.86
C ARG A 314 3.13 -13.78 1.19
N ALA A 315 2.56 -14.45 0.19
CA ALA A 315 1.39 -15.31 0.37
C ALA A 315 1.66 -16.51 1.29
N LYS A 316 2.84 -17.13 1.21
CA LYS A 316 3.24 -18.25 2.08
C LYS A 316 3.32 -17.85 3.55
N ILE A 317 3.84 -16.66 3.82
CA ILE A 317 3.94 -16.12 5.18
C ILE A 317 2.53 -15.83 5.72
N MET A 318 1.66 -15.26 4.88
CA MET A 318 0.28 -15.01 5.26
C MET A 318 -0.50 -16.30 5.53
N GLN A 319 -0.33 -17.34 4.72
CA GLN A 319 -0.93 -18.65 4.96
C GLN A 319 -0.55 -19.17 6.35
N LYS A 320 0.76 -19.22 6.68
CA LYS A 320 1.26 -19.64 8.00
C LYS A 320 0.64 -18.80 9.11
N THR A 321 0.62 -17.47 8.93
CA THR A 321 0.07 -16.52 9.91
C THR A 321 -1.43 -16.74 10.12
N THR A 322 -2.18 -17.00 9.06
CA THR A 322 -3.62 -17.33 9.14
C THR A 322 -3.85 -18.57 10.02
N HIS A 323 -3.09 -19.64 9.79
CA HIS A 323 -3.19 -20.87 10.60
C HIS A 323 -2.85 -20.62 12.09
N GLU A 324 -1.81 -19.82 12.38
CA GLU A 324 -1.44 -19.46 13.75
C GLU A 324 -2.58 -18.69 14.45
N VAL A 325 -3.21 -17.74 13.77
CA VAL A 325 -4.33 -16.94 14.30
C VAL A 325 -5.57 -17.80 14.55
N LEU A 326 -5.95 -18.67 13.60
CA LEU A 326 -7.11 -19.53 13.75
C LEU A 326 -6.94 -20.55 14.87
N ALA A 327 -5.73 -21.11 15.01
CA ALA A 327 -5.40 -22.04 16.09
C ALA A 327 -5.47 -21.33 17.46
N GLU A 328 -4.92 -20.13 17.59
CA GLU A 328 -4.96 -19.31 18.83
C GLU A 328 -6.39 -18.96 19.25
N LEU A 329 -7.24 -18.65 18.29
CA LEU A 329 -8.64 -18.30 18.53
C LEU A 329 -9.55 -19.52 18.70
N GLY A 330 -9.01 -20.74 18.56
CA GLY A 330 -9.77 -21.98 18.65
C GLY A 330 -10.77 -22.18 17.52
N ILE A 331 -10.59 -21.50 16.38
CA ILE A 331 -11.44 -21.62 15.20
C ILE A 331 -10.97 -22.86 14.43
N LYS A 332 -11.76 -23.95 14.50
CA LYS A 332 -11.39 -25.23 13.91
C LYS A 332 -12.04 -25.47 12.54
N ASP A 333 -13.24 -24.99 12.37
CA ASP A 333 -14.08 -25.21 11.20
C ASP A 333 -14.49 -23.83 10.64
N ASP A 334 -13.60 -23.19 9.89
CA ASP A 334 -13.93 -21.94 9.18
C ASP A 334 -14.20 -22.25 7.71
N PRO A 335 -15.46 -22.15 7.25
CA PRO A 335 -15.82 -22.46 5.86
C PRO A 335 -15.07 -21.61 4.82
N LEU A 336 -14.64 -20.40 5.18
CA LEU A 336 -13.89 -19.54 4.27
C LEU A 336 -12.45 -20.03 4.11
N LEU A 337 -11.85 -20.54 5.19
CA LEU A 337 -10.53 -21.16 5.11
C LEU A 337 -10.57 -22.43 4.29
N ASP A 338 -11.56 -23.30 4.49
CA ASP A 338 -11.71 -24.53 3.72
C ASP A 338 -11.86 -24.24 2.22
N VAL A 339 -12.68 -23.24 1.85
CA VAL A 339 -12.83 -22.79 0.47
C VAL A 339 -11.50 -22.22 -0.05
N ALA A 340 -10.79 -21.42 0.75
CA ALA A 340 -9.52 -20.83 0.37
C ALA A 340 -8.45 -21.91 0.12
N MET A 341 -8.30 -22.86 1.02
CA MET A 341 -7.32 -23.94 0.90
C MET A 341 -7.59 -24.85 -0.31
N GLU A 342 -8.85 -25.17 -0.57
CA GLU A 342 -9.21 -25.96 -1.74
C GLU A 342 -9.02 -25.18 -3.05
N LEU A 343 -9.35 -23.88 -3.08
CA LEU A 343 -9.04 -23.00 -4.23
C LEU A 343 -7.55 -22.92 -4.49
N GLU A 344 -6.73 -22.75 -3.45
CA GLU A 344 -5.27 -22.77 -3.58
C GLU A 344 -4.78 -24.09 -4.15
N ARG A 345 -5.23 -25.22 -3.59
CA ARG A 345 -4.86 -26.54 -4.08
C ARG A 345 -5.18 -26.70 -5.57
N ILE A 346 -6.35 -26.27 -6.01
CA ILE A 346 -6.75 -26.34 -7.40
C ILE A 346 -5.88 -25.42 -8.26
N ALA A 347 -5.68 -24.18 -7.85
CA ALA A 347 -4.90 -23.21 -8.62
C ALA A 347 -3.43 -23.64 -8.82
N LEU A 348 -2.87 -24.38 -7.88
CA LEU A 348 -1.50 -24.91 -7.98
C LEU A 348 -1.37 -26.15 -8.86
N HIS A 349 -2.48 -26.82 -9.24
CA HIS A 349 -2.48 -28.08 -9.97
C HIS A 349 -3.31 -28.08 -11.27
N ASP A 350 -4.16 -27.09 -11.49
CA ASP A 350 -4.99 -26.97 -12.70
C ASP A 350 -4.23 -26.23 -13.81
N ASP A 351 -4.12 -26.84 -14.98
CA ASP A 351 -3.36 -26.32 -16.13
C ASP A 351 -3.75 -24.91 -16.52
N TYR A 352 -5.02 -24.53 -16.46
CA TYR A 352 -5.47 -23.17 -16.77
C TYR A 352 -4.84 -22.11 -15.87
N PHE A 353 -4.75 -22.39 -14.57
CA PHE A 353 -4.15 -21.45 -13.61
C PHE A 353 -2.63 -21.39 -13.77
N ILE A 354 -1.99 -22.54 -14.00
CA ILE A 354 -0.55 -22.64 -14.21
C ILE A 354 -0.13 -21.91 -15.49
N GLU A 355 -0.80 -22.19 -16.62
CA GLU A 355 -0.53 -21.54 -17.89
C GLU A 355 -0.70 -20.02 -17.83
N LYS A 356 -1.72 -19.54 -17.10
CA LYS A 356 -2.01 -18.11 -16.93
C LYS A 356 -1.30 -17.49 -15.73
N LYS A 357 -0.53 -18.26 -14.99
CA LYS A 357 0.21 -17.81 -13.79
C LYS A 357 -0.70 -17.13 -12.74
N LEU A 358 -1.90 -17.71 -12.53
CA LEU A 358 -2.88 -17.20 -11.57
C LEU A 358 -2.65 -17.85 -10.19
N TYR A 359 -1.53 -17.55 -9.57
CA TYR A 359 -1.21 -18.02 -8.22
C TYR A 359 -1.86 -17.15 -7.15
N PRO A 360 -2.13 -17.70 -5.94
CA PRO A 360 -2.60 -16.90 -4.80
C PRO A 360 -1.62 -15.78 -4.45
N ASN A 361 -2.15 -14.61 -4.18
CA ASN A 361 -1.37 -13.46 -3.72
C ASN A 361 -1.65 -13.15 -2.23
N ILE A 362 -1.04 -12.09 -1.69
CA ILE A 362 -1.17 -11.71 -0.28
C ILE A 362 -2.62 -11.43 0.13
N ASP A 363 -3.45 -10.88 -0.76
CA ASP A 363 -4.84 -10.50 -0.46
C ASP A 363 -5.73 -11.71 -0.20
N PHE A 364 -5.32 -12.89 -0.71
CA PHE A 364 -6.04 -14.14 -0.56
C PHE A 364 -6.19 -14.56 0.90
N TYR A 365 -5.13 -14.53 1.69
CA TYR A 365 -5.16 -14.93 3.11
C TYR A 365 -5.33 -13.78 4.11
N SER A 366 -4.89 -12.57 3.75
CA SER A 366 -4.96 -11.43 4.67
C SER A 366 -6.39 -11.10 5.08
N GLY A 367 -7.36 -11.20 4.17
CA GLY A 367 -8.76 -10.99 4.47
C GLY A 367 -9.32 -11.96 5.52
N ILE A 368 -8.97 -13.24 5.41
CA ILE A 368 -9.39 -14.27 6.38
C ILE A 368 -8.79 -13.98 7.75
N THR A 369 -7.49 -13.67 7.79
CA THR A 369 -6.78 -13.36 9.02
C THR A 369 -7.41 -12.17 9.75
N LEU A 370 -7.61 -11.05 9.04
CA LEU A 370 -8.18 -9.84 9.62
C LEU A 370 -9.63 -10.04 10.09
N LYS A 371 -10.42 -10.82 9.34
CA LYS A 371 -11.78 -11.18 9.75
C LYS A 371 -11.77 -12.03 11.02
N ALA A 372 -10.91 -13.05 11.10
CA ALA A 372 -10.76 -13.89 12.30
C ALA A 372 -10.35 -13.07 13.52
N MET A 373 -9.52 -12.04 13.34
CA MET A 373 -9.11 -11.10 14.39
C MET A 373 -10.23 -10.14 14.82
N GLY A 374 -11.40 -10.14 14.17
CA GLY A 374 -12.56 -9.32 14.52
C GLY A 374 -12.69 -7.99 13.78
N PHE A 375 -11.83 -7.71 12.79
CA PHE A 375 -11.96 -6.51 11.96
C PHE A 375 -13.10 -6.67 10.94
N PRO A 376 -13.99 -5.66 10.79
CA PRO A 376 -14.95 -5.65 9.70
C PRO A 376 -14.25 -5.44 8.36
N THR A 377 -14.81 -5.99 7.29
CA THR A 377 -14.24 -5.92 5.94
C THR A 377 -13.94 -4.47 5.50
N SER A 378 -14.77 -3.51 5.90
CA SER A 378 -14.58 -2.09 5.59
C SER A 378 -13.29 -1.48 6.18
N MET A 379 -12.68 -2.13 7.18
CA MET A 379 -11.40 -1.69 7.76
C MET A 379 -10.16 -2.22 7.03
N PHE A 380 -10.28 -3.21 6.15
CA PHE A 380 -9.12 -3.89 5.56
C PHE A 380 -8.22 -2.94 4.77
N THR A 381 -8.81 -2.11 3.91
CA THR A 381 -8.04 -1.11 3.15
C THR A 381 -7.45 -0.03 4.07
N ALA A 382 -8.10 0.30 5.20
CA ALA A 382 -7.55 1.22 6.19
C ALA A 382 -6.32 0.63 6.92
N LEU A 383 -6.34 -0.68 7.23
CA LEU A 383 -5.17 -1.37 7.79
C LEU A 383 -4.03 -1.46 6.76
N PHE A 384 -4.38 -1.68 5.50
CA PHE A 384 -3.39 -1.61 4.42
C PHE A 384 -2.76 -0.21 4.31
N ALA A 385 -3.57 0.86 4.35
CA ALA A 385 -3.07 2.24 4.35
C ALA A 385 -2.15 2.51 5.55
N LEU A 386 -2.50 2.00 6.75
CA LEU A 386 -1.66 2.09 7.94
C LEU A 386 -0.27 1.49 7.68
N ALA A 387 -0.23 0.26 7.21
CA ALA A 387 1.01 -0.44 6.90
C ALA A 387 1.84 0.28 5.83
N ARG A 388 1.19 0.75 4.75
CA ARG A 388 1.82 1.38 3.60
C ARG A 388 2.32 2.80 3.87
N THR A 389 1.87 3.42 4.95
CA THR A 389 2.22 4.81 5.29
C THR A 389 3.73 5.03 5.34
N VAL A 390 4.48 4.11 5.93
CA VAL A 390 5.96 4.23 5.99
C VAL A 390 6.60 4.16 4.61
N GLY A 391 6.13 3.29 3.72
CA GLY A 391 6.60 3.21 2.33
C GLY A 391 6.36 4.52 1.58
N TRP A 392 5.14 5.08 1.68
CA TRP A 392 4.83 6.39 1.10
C TRP A 392 5.73 7.49 1.62
N ILE A 393 5.99 7.52 2.94
CA ILE A 393 6.86 8.52 3.56
C ILE A 393 8.30 8.36 3.09
N ALA A 394 8.83 7.13 3.04
CA ALA A 394 10.17 6.86 2.56
C ALA A 394 10.34 7.28 1.09
N GLN A 395 9.37 6.94 0.24
CA GLN A 395 9.32 7.32 -1.16
C GLN A 395 9.21 8.84 -1.36
N TRP A 396 8.38 9.51 -0.56
CA TRP A 396 8.26 10.97 -0.56
C TRP A 396 9.56 11.63 -0.12
N LYS A 397 10.16 11.15 0.98
CA LYS A 397 11.43 11.68 1.50
C LYS A 397 12.55 11.54 0.47
N GLU A 398 12.73 10.36 -0.11
CA GLU A 398 13.72 10.12 -1.16
C GLU A 398 13.53 11.07 -2.35
N MET A 399 12.29 11.30 -2.78
CA MET A 399 11.98 12.22 -3.86
C MET A 399 12.34 13.66 -3.51
N ILE A 400 11.99 14.15 -2.30
CA ILE A 400 12.28 15.53 -1.88
C ILE A 400 13.80 15.78 -1.75
N GLU A 401 14.55 14.74 -1.40
CA GLU A 401 16.01 14.80 -1.24
C GLU A 401 16.79 14.62 -2.57
N ASP A 402 16.10 14.24 -3.64
CA ASP A 402 16.71 14.09 -4.96
C ASP A 402 16.90 15.47 -5.64
N PRO A 403 18.14 15.93 -5.86
CA PRO A 403 18.39 17.22 -6.49
C PRO A 403 17.95 17.27 -7.97
N SER A 404 17.72 16.13 -8.60
CA SER A 404 17.23 16.03 -9.99
C SER A 404 15.71 16.13 -10.09
N GLN A 405 15.00 16.14 -8.96
CA GLN A 405 13.54 16.16 -8.90
C GLN A 405 12.94 17.37 -9.61
N LYS A 406 11.89 17.09 -10.37
CA LYS A 406 11.11 18.12 -11.08
C LYS A 406 9.63 17.87 -10.81
N ILE A 407 8.83 18.94 -10.92
CA ILE A 407 7.38 18.84 -10.87
C ILE A 407 6.88 17.86 -11.94
N GLY A 408 6.10 16.87 -11.54
CA GLY A 408 5.49 15.90 -12.43
C GLY A 408 4.41 16.54 -13.29
N ARG A 409 4.64 16.59 -14.60
CA ARG A 409 3.69 17.12 -15.59
C ARG A 409 3.68 16.20 -16.83
N PRO A 410 2.92 15.12 -16.81
CA PRO A 410 2.80 14.24 -17.96
C PRO A 410 2.31 14.97 -19.22
N ARG A 411 2.72 14.52 -20.40
CA ARG A 411 2.20 14.97 -21.67
C ARG A 411 0.90 14.23 -22.00
N GLN A 412 0.10 14.82 -22.92
CA GLN A 412 -1.09 14.14 -23.46
C GLN A 412 -1.10 14.19 -24.98
N LEU A 413 -1.63 13.16 -25.62
CA LEU A 413 -2.02 13.17 -27.01
C LEU A 413 -3.41 13.80 -27.09
N TYR A 414 -3.49 14.99 -27.67
CA TYR A 414 -4.77 15.67 -27.84
C TYR A 414 -5.55 15.11 -29.03
N THR A 415 -6.74 14.60 -28.78
CA THR A 415 -7.64 14.01 -29.77
C THR A 415 -8.99 14.76 -29.90
N GLY A 416 -9.09 15.94 -29.29
CA GLY A 416 -10.29 16.76 -29.36
C GLY A 416 -10.41 17.57 -30.66
N HIS A 417 -11.32 18.50 -30.68
CA HIS A 417 -11.51 19.36 -31.83
C HIS A 417 -10.32 20.28 -32.08
N ALA A 418 -10.02 20.56 -33.33
CA ALA A 418 -9.14 21.65 -33.70
C ALA A 418 -9.72 23.00 -33.21
N ARG A 419 -8.93 24.08 -33.34
CA ARG A 419 -9.35 25.42 -32.92
C ARG A 419 -10.73 25.76 -33.51
N ARG A 420 -11.65 26.17 -32.65
CA ARG A 420 -12.98 26.70 -33.01
C ARG A 420 -13.13 28.06 -32.35
N ASP A 421 -13.76 28.99 -33.11
CA ASP A 421 -14.08 30.29 -32.56
C ASP A 421 -15.30 30.20 -31.62
N TYR A 422 -15.33 31.07 -30.63
CA TYR A 422 -16.47 31.18 -29.73
C TYR A 422 -17.68 31.75 -30.46
N VAL A 423 -18.79 31.06 -30.39
CA VAL A 423 -20.08 31.53 -30.88
C VAL A 423 -20.94 31.99 -29.71
N PRO A 424 -21.42 33.26 -29.65
CA PRO A 424 -22.31 33.72 -28.60
C PRO A 424 -23.57 32.87 -28.46
N SER A 425 -24.10 32.74 -27.23
CA SER A 425 -25.24 31.84 -26.97
C SER A 425 -26.50 32.14 -27.78
N ASN A 426 -26.70 33.40 -28.13
CA ASN A 426 -27.80 33.85 -28.99
C ASN A 426 -27.59 33.54 -30.49
N MET A 427 -26.46 33.00 -30.88
CA MET A 427 -26.08 32.63 -32.25
C MET A 427 -25.79 31.16 -32.44
N ARG A 428 -26.01 30.33 -31.43
CA ARG A 428 -25.79 28.87 -31.47
C ARG A 428 -27.03 28.14 -32.01
#